data_f7739e0fae0edf97137f98259a92ffe7
#
_entry.id   f7739e0fae0edf97137f98259a92ffe7
#
_cell.length_a   1.000
_cell.length_b   1.000
_cell.length_c   1.000
_cell.angle_alpha   90.00
_cell.angle_beta   90.00
_cell.angle_gamma   90.00
#
_symmetry.space_group_name_H-M   'P 1'
#
loop_
_entity.id
_entity.type
_entity.pdbx_description
1 polymer ?
#
loop_
_entity_poly.entity_id
_entity_poly.type
_entity_poly.pdbx_seq_one_letter_code
_entity_poly.pdbx_strand_id
1 'polypeptide(L)'
;MLNNLKDMRTYLVGAMDRVPDGGVSWRNAIKPMLQTIGIKVLDPCSKPVESVNEDSDTRMLIEYYKKTQQYDKIRDEFSHIRNADLRCVDVSDFVIAYINLDVHMCGSYEEIVTANRQKKPVLLWCEQGKHNVPNWLFFMLPHKHMFSNMTDLVNYLLLVDTSNQPHDFERWFFLDKDILS
;
A
#
# COMPACT_ATOMS: atom_id res chain seq x y z
N MET A 1 2.22 -27.34 -5.58
CA MET A 1 1.55 -26.27 -4.82
C MET A 1 1.07 -25.24 -5.85
N LEU A 2 -0.15 -24.79 -5.71
CA LEU A 2 -0.63 -23.65 -6.49
C LEU A 2 0.13 -22.42 -6.01
N ASN A 3 0.53 -21.55 -6.91
CA ASN A 3 1.23 -20.30 -6.62
C ASN A 3 0.44 -19.16 -7.29
N ASN A 4 -0.78 -18.93 -6.83
CA ASN A 4 -1.71 -17.98 -7.45
C ASN A 4 -1.18 -16.54 -7.44
N LEU A 5 -0.36 -16.19 -6.44
CA LEU A 5 0.18 -14.83 -6.25
C LEU A 5 1.59 -14.66 -6.84
N LYS A 6 2.18 -15.72 -7.42
CA LYS A 6 3.49 -15.63 -8.02
C LYS A 6 3.51 -14.60 -9.15
N ASP A 7 4.54 -13.76 -9.15
CA ASP A 7 4.75 -12.65 -10.10
C ASP A 7 3.74 -11.50 -10.02
N MET A 8 2.75 -11.57 -9.15
CA MET A 8 1.86 -10.45 -8.87
C MET A 8 2.60 -9.29 -8.22
N ARG A 9 2.13 -8.08 -8.48
CA ARG A 9 2.70 -6.84 -7.95
C ARG A 9 1.83 -6.29 -6.84
N THR A 10 2.44 -5.96 -5.71
CA THR A 10 1.78 -5.22 -4.64
C THR A 10 2.49 -3.90 -4.40
N TYR A 11 1.72 -2.85 -4.13
CA TYR A 11 2.24 -1.56 -3.66
C TYR A 11 2.03 -1.44 -2.15
N LEU A 12 3.05 -0.95 -1.43
CA LEU A 12 3.05 -0.82 0.03
C LEU A 12 2.67 0.60 0.45
N VAL A 13 1.40 0.79 0.72
CA VAL A 13 0.79 2.05 1.18
C VAL A 13 0.98 2.25 2.68
N GLY A 14 1.37 3.44 3.11
CA GLY A 14 1.50 3.76 4.53
C GLY A 14 2.23 5.08 4.77
N ALA A 15 2.11 5.63 5.98
CA ALA A 15 2.70 6.90 6.34
C ALA A 15 4.22 6.96 6.09
N MET A 16 4.68 8.09 5.57
CA MET A 16 6.10 8.40 5.36
C MET A 16 6.45 9.77 5.95
N ASP A 17 5.63 10.78 5.69
CA ASP A 17 5.88 12.18 6.00
C ASP A 17 5.97 12.48 7.51
N ARG A 18 5.19 11.79 8.34
CA ARG A 18 5.06 12.11 9.79
C ARG A 18 5.50 11.00 10.71
N VAL A 19 6.35 10.12 10.23
CA VAL A 19 6.93 9.03 11.01
C VAL A 19 8.45 9.15 11.04
N PRO A 20 9.10 8.90 12.19
CA PRO A 20 10.54 9.15 12.36
C PRO A 20 11.42 8.41 11.37
N ASP A 21 11.05 7.18 11.02
CA ASP A 21 11.79 6.30 10.11
C ASP A 21 11.35 6.43 8.63
N GLY A 22 10.45 7.39 8.30
CA GLY A 22 9.89 7.50 6.96
C GLY A 22 9.05 6.30 6.53
N GLY A 23 8.60 5.48 7.47
CA GLY A 23 7.79 4.29 7.21
C GLY A 23 8.58 3.09 6.66
N VAL A 24 9.90 3.08 6.82
CA VAL A 24 10.79 2.04 6.28
C VAL A 24 10.68 0.74 7.05
N SER A 25 10.54 0.78 8.39
CA SER A 25 10.64 -0.39 9.26
C SER A 25 9.61 -1.47 8.96
N TRP A 26 8.33 -1.12 8.88
CA TRP A 26 7.27 -2.10 8.61
C TRP A 26 7.36 -2.67 7.18
N ARG A 27 7.79 -1.84 6.22
CA ARG A 27 7.99 -2.28 4.83
C ARG A 27 9.11 -3.30 4.74
N ASN A 28 10.23 -3.05 5.41
CA ASN A 28 11.34 -3.99 5.45
C ASN A 28 11.00 -5.29 6.19
N ALA A 29 10.11 -5.24 7.17
CA ALA A 29 9.65 -6.43 7.89
C ALA A 29 8.75 -7.34 7.01
N ILE A 30 7.87 -6.78 6.18
CA ILE A 30 6.96 -7.58 5.36
C ILE A 30 7.58 -8.07 4.04
N LYS A 31 8.49 -7.32 3.43
CA LYS A 31 9.08 -7.65 2.13
C LYS A 31 9.62 -9.08 2.00
N PRO A 32 10.42 -9.62 2.94
CA PRO A 32 10.94 -10.99 2.82
C PRO A 32 9.82 -12.04 2.74
N MET A 33 8.73 -11.84 3.48
CA MET A 33 7.58 -12.75 3.47
C MET A 33 6.87 -12.72 2.12
N LEU A 34 6.65 -11.54 1.55
CA LEU A 34 6.05 -11.38 0.22
C LEU A 34 6.91 -11.99 -0.88
N GLN A 35 8.22 -11.82 -0.79
CA GLN A 35 9.18 -12.41 -1.73
C GLN A 35 9.18 -13.94 -1.67
N THR A 36 9.01 -14.53 -0.49
CA THR A 36 8.89 -15.99 -0.33
C THR A 36 7.66 -16.56 -1.04
N ILE A 37 6.56 -15.80 -1.10
CA ILE A 37 5.35 -16.13 -1.87
C ILE A 37 5.56 -15.91 -3.38
N GLY A 38 6.59 -15.16 -3.76
CA GLY A 38 6.89 -14.80 -5.16
C GLY A 38 6.23 -13.51 -5.62
N ILE A 39 5.74 -12.68 -4.69
CA ILE A 39 5.11 -11.38 -4.97
C ILE A 39 6.21 -10.32 -5.22
N LYS A 40 6.02 -9.53 -6.27
CA LYS A 40 6.86 -8.36 -6.60
C LYS A 40 6.37 -7.15 -5.82
N VAL A 41 7.28 -6.53 -5.09
CA VAL A 41 6.95 -5.40 -4.21
C VAL A 41 7.31 -4.09 -4.88
N LEU A 42 6.34 -3.17 -4.97
CA LEU A 42 6.53 -1.77 -5.29
C LEU A 42 6.59 -1.00 -3.97
N ASP A 43 7.74 -0.43 -3.65
CA ASP A 43 7.99 0.27 -2.39
C ASP A 43 8.21 1.76 -2.64
N PRO A 44 7.40 2.66 -2.05
CA PRO A 44 7.58 4.10 -2.21
C PRO A 44 8.92 4.61 -1.67
N CYS A 45 9.53 3.89 -0.71
CA CYS A 45 10.84 4.23 -0.17
C CYS A 45 12.02 3.80 -1.07
N SER A 46 11.78 3.02 -2.12
CA SER A 46 12.82 2.45 -2.99
C SER A 46 12.28 2.29 -4.42
N LYS A 47 11.92 3.42 -5.02
CA LYS A 47 11.47 3.47 -6.42
C LYS A 47 12.67 3.36 -7.37
N PRO A 48 12.49 2.79 -8.58
CA PRO A 48 13.58 2.64 -9.55
C PRO A 48 14.11 3.98 -10.12
N VAL A 49 13.37 5.07 -9.93
CA VAL A 49 13.75 6.43 -10.34
C VAL A 49 14.01 7.24 -9.07
N GLU A 50 15.27 7.59 -8.82
CA GLU A 50 15.69 8.28 -7.59
C GLU A 50 14.97 9.63 -7.39
N SER A 51 14.75 10.39 -8.47
CA SER A 51 14.12 11.72 -8.39
C SER A 51 12.69 11.72 -7.86
N VAL A 52 12.04 10.57 -7.77
CA VAL A 52 10.67 10.43 -7.23
C VAL A 52 10.65 9.79 -5.83
N ASN A 53 11.81 9.51 -5.23
CA ASN A 53 11.89 9.04 -3.86
C ASN A 53 11.69 10.19 -2.86
N GLU A 54 10.98 9.88 -1.79
CA GLU A 54 10.76 10.82 -0.69
C GLU A 54 11.75 10.51 0.44
N ASP A 55 12.96 11.04 0.30
CA ASP A 55 14.03 10.90 1.28
C ASP A 55 13.98 11.99 2.38
N SER A 56 14.96 11.97 3.29
CA SER A 56 15.09 12.95 4.37
C SER A 56 15.29 14.36 3.86
N ASP A 57 16.07 14.54 2.80
CA ASP A 57 16.43 15.84 2.26
C ASP A 57 15.22 16.49 1.58
N THR A 58 14.48 15.72 0.81
CA THR A 58 13.19 16.12 0.23
C THR A 58 12.22 16.59 1.31
N ARG A 59 12.06 15.83 2.40
CA ARG A 59 11.17 16.23 3.51
C ARG A 59 11.64 17.51 4.20
N MET A 60 12.95 17.66 4.44
CA MET A 60 13.50 18.89 5.02
C MET A 60 13.28 20.12 4.12
N LEU A 61 13.43 19.95 2.82
CA LEU A 61 13.22 21.02 1.86
C LEU A 61 11.74 21.44 1.78
N ILE A 62 10.82 20.49 1.77
CA ILE A 62 9.37 20.78 1.85
C ILE A 62 9.04 21.55 3.12
N GLU A 63 9.56 21.13 4.27
CA GLU A 63 9.34 21.84 5.54
C GLU A 63 9.96 23.25 5.54
N TYR A 64 11.11 23.43 4.93
CA TYR A 64 11.71 24.75 4.73
C TYR A 64 10.81 25.66 3.88
N TYR A 65 10.28 25.17 2.76
CA TYR A 65 9.36 25.93 1.92
C TYR A 65 8.05 26.29 2.64
N LYS A 66 7.50 25.37 3.44
CA LYS A 66 6.32 25.68 4.28
C LYS A 66 6.62 26.81 5.27
N LYS A 67 7.72 26.73 5.99
CA LYS A 67 8.11 27.74 7.00
C LYS A 67 8.41 29.12 6.39
N THR A 68 8.89 29.14 5.16
CA THR A 68 9.23 30.37 4.41
C THR A 68 8.10 30.82 3.49
N GLN A 69 6.93 30.20 3.55
CA GLN A 69 5.72 30.51 2.77
C GLN A 69 5.93 30.44 1.23
N GLN A 70 6.85 29.59 0.78
CA GLN A 70 7.11 29.35 -0.65
C GLN A 70 6.23 28.21 -1.17
N TYR A 71 4.91 28.32 -1.02
CA TYR A 71 3.96 27.23 -1.25
C TYR A 71 3.90 26.75 -2.71
N ASP A 72 4.06 27.68 -3.67
CA ASP A 72 4.05 27.32 -5.09
C ASP A 72 5.19 26.36 -5.44
N LYS A 73 6.37 26.55 -4.85
CA LYS A 73 7.50 25.65 -5.05
C LYS A 73 7.22 24.24 -4.61
N ILE A 74 6.45 24.04 -3.53
CA ILE A 74 6.11 22.70 -3.05
C ILE A 74 5.37 21.93 -4.13
N ARG A 75 4.38 22.56 -4.76
CA ARG A 75 3.62 21.94 -5.83
C ARG A 75 4.46 21.69 -7.06
N ASP A 76 5.20 22.71 -7.50
CA ASP A 76 5.94 22.68 -8.76
C ASP A 76 7.10 21.67 -8.72
N GLU A 77 7.80 21.59 -7.57
CA GLU A 77 8.97 20.74 -7.41
C GLU A 77 8.65 19.31 -6.96
N PHE A 78 7.53 19.06 -6.23
CA PHE A 78 7.28 17.76 -5.59
C PHE A 78 5.99 17.05 -6.04
N SER A 79 5.14 17.66 -6.85
CA SER A 79 3.92 16.97 -7.32
C SER A 79 4.19 15.69 -8.12
N HIS A 80 5.38 15.54 -8.70
CA HIS A 80 5.80 14.36 -9.42
C HIS A 80 5.96 13.13 -8.50
N ILE A 81 6.27 13.32 -7.20
CA ILE A 81 6.33 12.23 -6.20
C ILE A 81 4.94 11.59 -6.07
N ARG A 82 3.90 12.40 -5.81
CA ARG A 82 2.52 11.93 -5.75
C ARG A 82 2.09 11.20 -7.04
N ASN A 83 2.46 11.75 -8.20
CA ASN A 83 2.11 11.13 -9.48
C ASN A 83 2.77 9.75 -9.64
N ALA A 84 4.03 9.60 -9.19
CA ALA A 84 4.72 8.33 -9.19
C ALA A 84 4.08 7.32 -8.24
N ASP A 85 3.65 7.75 -7.05
CA ASP A 85 2.98 6.88 -6.07
C ASP A 85 1.62 6.39 -6.59
N LEU A 86 0.81 7.27 -7.15
CA LEU A 86 -0.44 6.89 -7.79
C LEU A 86 -0.19 5.95 -8.99
N ARG A 87 0.90 6.15 -9.75
CA ARG A 87 1.27 5.21 -10.80
C ARG A 87 1.65 3.83 -10.25
N CYS A 88 2.29 3.77 -9.07
CA CYS A 88 2.54 2.48 -8.40
C CYS A 88 1.22 1.78 -8.01
N VAL A 89 0.22 2.55 -7.55
CA VAL A 89 -1.13 2.01 -7.35
C VAL A 89 -1.71 1.47 -8.67
N ASP A 90 -1.61 2.23 -9.76
CA ASP A 90 -2.17 1.83 -11.06
C ASP A 90 -1.60 0.51 -11.59
N VAL A 91 -0.28 0.32 -11.46
CA VAL A 91 0.40 -0.87 -12.02
C VAL A 91 0.46 -2.06 -11.07
N SER A 92 0.03 -1.90 -9.82
CA SER A 92 -0.09 -3.00 -8.87
C SER A 92 -1.34 -3.83 -9.13
N ASP A 93 -1.28 -5.12 -8.82
CA ASP A 93 -2.42 -6.03 -8.91
C ASP A 93 -3.30 -5.94 -7.66
N PHE A 94 -2.68 -5.68 -6.52
CA PHE A 94 -3.33 -5.40 -5.24
C PHE A 94 -2.47 -4.46 -4.39
N VAL A 95 -3.00 -3.95 -3.28
CA VAL A 95 -2.29 -3.05 -2.37
C VAL A 95 -2.29 -3.61 -0.95
N ILE A 96 -1.17 -3.45 -0.25
CA ILE A 96 -1.08 -3.64 1.21
C ILE A 96 -0.97 -2.26 1.85
N ALA A 97 -1.93 -1.93 2.71
CA ALA A 97 -1.99 -0.66 3.40
C ALA A 97 -1.77 -0.85 4.91
N TYR A 98 -0.71 -0.25 5.44
CA TYR A 98 -0.51 -0.11 6.88
C TYR A 98 -0.98 1.25 7.35
N ILE A 99 -1.93 1.27 8.28
CA ILE A 99 -2.43 2.50 8.88
C ILE A 99 -2.10 2.57 10.37
N ASN A 100 -1.66 3.75 10.79
CA ASN A 100 -1.50 4.12 12.19
C ASN A 100 -2.40 5.33 12.46
N LEU A 101 -3.39 5.18 13.35
CA LEU A 101 -4.40 6.20 13.62
C LEU A 101 -3.85 7.42 14.38
N ASP A 102 -2.66 7.29 14.97
CA ASP A 102 -1.98 8.39 15.65
C ASP A 102 -1.16 9.25 14.66
N VAL A 103 -1.12 8.87 13.38
CA VAL A 103 -0.36 9.56 12.32
C VAL A 103 -1.32 10.09 11.26
N HIS A 104 -1.13 11.35 10.88
CA HIS A 104 -1.88 11.94 9.77
C HIS A 104 -1.35 11.43 8.42
N MET A 105 -2.19 10.70 7.67
CA MET A 105 -1.79 9.91 6.48
C MET A 105 -2.60 10.29 5.23
N CYS A 106 -2.63 11.59 4.87
CA CYS A 106 -3.46 12.09 3.77
C CYS A 106 -3.20 11.34 2.44
N GLY A 107 -1.94 11.22 2.03
CA GLY A 107 -1.55 10.53 0.79
C GLY A 107 -1.95 9.05 0.80
N SER A 108 -1.72 8.35 1.91
CA SER A 108 -2.08 6.93 2.02
C SER A 108 -3.58 6.69 1.88
N TYR A 109 -4.44 7.57 2.39
CA TYR A 109 -5.88 7.45 2.17
C TYR A 109 -6.28 7.69 0.71
N GLU A 110 -5.62 8.60 0.00
CA GLU A 110 -5.85 8.77 -1.44
C GLU A 110 -5.49 7.51 -2.22
N GLU A 111 -4.36 6.88 -1.90
CA GLU A 111 -3.90 5.64 -2.53
C GLU A 111 -4.88 4.47 -2.27
N ILE A 112 -5.34 4.30 -1.02
CA ILE A 112 -6.36 3.32 -0.63
C ILE A 112 -7.65 3.52 -1.42
N VAL A 113 -8.15 4.75 -1.50
CA VAL A 113 -9.38 5.08 -2.25
C VAL A 113 -9.20 4.83 -3.74
N THR A 114 -8.04 5.19 -4.29
CA THR A 114 -7.72 4.97 -5.71
C THR A 114 -7.71 3.47 -6.05
N ALA A 115 -7.02 2.64 -5.26
CA ALA A 115 -7.01 1.19 -5.43
C ALA A 115 -8.42 0.59 -5.30
N ASN A 116 -9.20 1.06 -4.31
CA ASN A 116 -10.58 0.62 -4.12
C ASN A 116 -11.47 0.95 -5.32
N ARG A 117 -11.34 2.14 -5.92
CA ARG A 117 -12.07 2.54 -7.15
C ARG A 117 -11.71 1.67 -8.35
N GLN A 118 -10.48 1.23 -8.43
CA GLN A 118 -10.00 0.30 -9.46
C GLN A 118 -10.41 -1.16 -9.18
N LYS A 119 -11.20 -1.42 -8.12
CA LYS A 119 -11.64 -2.75 -7.71
C LYS A 119 -10.50 -3.71 -7.30
N LYS A 120 -9.32 -3.20 -7.05
CA LYS A 120 -8.19 -3.99 -6.57
C LYS A 120 -8.43 -4.47 -5.13
N PRO A 121 -7.92 -5.65 -4.75
CA PRO A 121 -7.84 -6.02 -3.35
C PRO A 121 -7.00 -4.99 -2.58
N VAL A 122 -7.53 -4.48 -1.47
CA VAL A 122 -6.82 -3.61 -0.53
C VAL A 122 -6.75 -4.35 0.79
N LEU A 123 -5.55 -4.82 1.14
CA LEU A 123 -5.29 -5.51 2.39
C LEU A 123 -4.83 -4.51 3.43
N LEU A 124 -5.67 -4.23 4.41
CA LEU A 124 -5.47 -3.19 5.40
C LEU A 124 -4.99 -3.77 6.73
N TRP A 125 -3.82 -3.38 7.18
CA TRP A 125 -3.34 -3.63 8.54
C TRP A 125 -3.42 -2.34 9.36
N CYS A 126 -4.18 -2.38 10.47
CA CYS A 126 -4.29 -1.27 11.40
C CYS A 126 -3.45 -1.54 12.66
N GLU A 127 -2.53 -0.62 12.99
CA GLU A 127 -1.64 -0.73 14.15
C GLU A 127 -2.42 -0.88 15.46
N GLN A 128 -3.49 -0.10 15.65
CA GLN A 128 -4.33 -0.12 16.83
C GLN A 128 -5.38 -1.26 16.81
N GLY A 129 -5.26 -2.17 15.84
CA GLY A 129 -6.15 -3.31 15.68
C GLY A 129 -7.38 -3.03 14.80
N LYS A 130 -7.89 -4.08 14.18
CA LYS A 130 -9.00 -4.04 13.22
C LYS A 130 -10.25 -3.34 13.78
N HIS A 131 -10.54 -3.50 15.06
CA HIS A 131 -11.74 -2.91 15.68
C HIS A 131 -11.69 -1.38 15.78
N ASN A 132 -10.52 -0.77 15.63
CA ASN A 132 -10.34 0.68 15.63
C ASN A 132 -10.30 1.29 14.22
N VAL A 133 -10.38 0.47 13.16
CA VAL A 133 -10.41 0.97 11.78
C VAL A 133 -11.57 1.97 11.63
N PRO A 134 -11.36 3.15 11.00
CA PRO A 134 -12.41 4.12 10.77
C PRO A 134 -13.61 3.53 10.02
N ASN A 135 -14.83 3.88 10.44
CA ASN A 135 -16.08 3.39 9.83
C ASN A 135 -16.11 3.56 8.31
N TRP A 136 -15.57 4.66 7.80
CA TRP A 136 -15.54 4.92 6.35
C TRP A 136 -14.78 3.86 5.56
N LEU A 137 -13.72 3.28 6.13
CA LEU A 137 -13.00 2.17 5.52
C LEU A 137 -13.81 0.87 5.52
N PHE A 138 -14.58 0.60 6.60
CA PHE A 138 -15.52 -0.54 6.62
C PHE A 138 -16.65 -0.41 5.59
N PHE A 139 -17.04 0.81 5.21
CA PHE A 139 -18.07 1.01 4.19
C PHE A 139 -17.58 0.72 2.77
N MET A 140 -16.28 0.76 2.53
CA MET A 140 -15.73 0.59 1.18
C MET A 140 -14.86 -0.65 0.99
N LEU A 141 -14.32 -1.24 2.06
CA LEU A 141 -13.44 -2.41 1.98
C LEU A 141 -14.10 -3.62 2.67
N PRO A 142 -13.92 -4.84 2.13
CA PRO A 142 -14.36 -6.05 2.81
C PRO A 142 -13.68 -6.21 4.16
N HIS A 143 -14.42 -6.51 5.22
CA HIS A 143 -13.82 -6.71 6.55
C HIS A 143 -12.82 -7.88 6.59
N LYS A 144 -12.92 -8.84 5.65
CA LYS A 144 -11.96 -9.96 5.51
C LYS A 144 -10.58 -9.50 5.03
N HIS A 145 -10.50 -8.30 4.45
CA HIS A 145 -9.25 -7.67 4.02
C HIS A 145 -8.65 -6.74 5.09
N MET A 146 -9.18 -6.75 6.32
CA MET A 146 -8.70 -5.93 7.43
C MET A 146 -8.09 -6.80 8.51
N PHE A 147 -6.89 -6.43 8.96
CA PHE A 147 -6.06 -7.21 9.87
C PHE A 147 -5.62 -6.37 11.07
N SER A 148 -5.46 -7.04 12.23
CA SER A 148 -4.92 -6.42 13.45
C SER A 148 -3.40 -6.50 13.54
N ASN A 149 -2.77 -7.33 12.71
CA ASN A 149 -1.31 -7.52 12.72
C ASN A 149 -0.83 -8.06 11.36
N MET A 150 0.47 -7.97 11.14
CA MET A 150 1.12 -8.42 9.92
C MET A 150 1.01 -9.93 9.70
N THR A 151 1.06 -10.72 10.77
CA THR A 151 1.01 -12.19 10.69
C THR A 151 -0.31 -12.67 10.09
N ASP A 152 -1.43 -12.10 10.54
CA ASP A 152 -2.76 -12.45 10.01
C ASP A 152 -2.90 -12.07 8.54
N LEU A 153 -2.35 -10.91 8.14
CA LEU A 153 -2.32 -10.48 6.75
C LEU A 153 -1.51 -11.46 5.88
N VAL A 154 -0.32 -11.86 6.32
CA VAL A 154 0.52 -12.82 5.58
C VAL A 154 -0.14 -14.19 5.50
N ASN A 155 -0.75 -14.66 6.58
CA ASN A 155 -1.52 -15.91 6.59
C ASN A 155 -2.69 -15.87 5.60
N TYR A 156 -3.38 -14.75 5.50
CA TYR A 156 -4.42 -14.54 4.49
C TYR A 156 -3.85 -14.63 3.05
N LEU A 157 -2.70 -13.99 2.78
CA LEU A 157 -2.06 -14.10 1.47
C LEU A 157 -1.67 -15.55 1.14
N LEU A 158 -1.16 -16.32 2.11
CA LEU A 158 -0.85 -17.75 1.93
C LEU A 158 -2.11 -18.57 1.62
N LEU A 159 -3.26 -18.25 2.23
CA LEU A 159 -4.53 -18.91 1.90
C LEU A 159 -4.95 -18.61 0.47
N VAL A 160 -4.85 -17.37 0.00
CA VAL A 160 -5.16 -17.00 -1.39
C VAL A 160 -4.20 -17.70 -2.35
N ASP A 161 -2.89 -17.71 -2.03
CA ASP A 161 -1.84 -18.28 -2.89
C ASP A 161 -2.01 -19.79 -3.10
N THR A 162 -2.48 -20.50 -2.08
CA THR A 162 -2.64 -21.97 -2.10
C THR A 162 -4.06 -22.44 -2.39
N SER A 163 -5.03 -21.55 -2.52
CA SER A 163 -6.44 -21.89 -2.78
C SER A 163 -6.65 -22.43 -4.19
N ASN A 164 -7.49 -23.46 -4.30
CA ASN A 164 -7.99 -23.97 -5.57
C ASN A 164 -9.07 -23.04 -6.16
N GLN A 165 -9.67 -22.19 -5.37
CA GLN A 165 -10.74 -21.24 -5.73
C GLN A 165 -10.42 -19.85 -5.18
N PRO A 166 -9.34 -19.19 -5.65
CA PRO A 166 -8.93 -17.89 -5.12
C PRO A 166 -9.96 -16.79 -5.36
N HIS A 167 -10.83 -16.91 -6.33
CA HIS A 167 -11.91 -15.98 -6.63
C HIS A 167 -13.00 -15.93 -5.53
N ASP A 168 -13.13 -16.96 -4.68
CA ASP A 168 -14.02 -16.94 -3.52
C ASP A 168 -13.59 -15.96 -2.42
N PHE A 169 -12.34 -15.49 -2.50
CA PHE A 169 -11.82 -14.47 -1.60
C PHE A 169 -12.06 -13.08 -2.19
N GLU A 170 -13.20 -12.52 -2.07
CA GLU A 170 -13.57 -11.18 -2.53
C GLU A 170 -12.50 -10.36 -3.29
N ARG A 171 -12.84 -9.73 -4.40
CA ARG A 171 -11.93 -8.93 -5.25
C ARG A 171 -10.71 -9.65 -5.86
N TRP A 172 -10.52 -10.95 -5.58
CA TRP A 172 -9.51 -11.78 -6.25
C TRP A 172 -10.06 -12.49 -7.50
N PHE A 173 -11.21 -12.04 -8.00
CA PHE A 173 -11.89 -12.63 -9.16
C PHE A 173 -11.02 -12.67 -10.43
N PHE A 174 -10.04 -11.78 -10.55
CA PHE A 174 -9.08 -11.78 -11.67
C PHE A 174 -8.09 -12.96 -11.61
N LEU A 175 -8.05 -13.73 -10.54
CA LEU A 175 -7.31 -14.99 -10.46
C LEU A 175 -8.09 -16.17 -11.02
N ASP A 176 -9.36 -15.98 -11.35
CA ASP A 176 -10.17 -16.97 -12.02
C ASP A 176 -9.77 -17.07 -13.50
N LYS A 177 -9.18 -18.20 -13.85
CA LYS A 177 -8.68 -18.45 -15.22
C LYS A 177 -9.81 -18.57 -16.24
N ASP A 178 -11.02 -18.92 -15.78
CA ASP A 178 -12.18 -19.10 -16.65
C ASP A 178 -12.82 -17.76 -17.06
N ILE A 179 -12.56 -16.67 -16.30
CA ILE A 179 -13.02 -15.31 -16.65
C ILE A 179 -12.16 -14.70 -17.77
N LEU A 180 -10.93 -15.17 -17.92
CA LEU A 180 -9.96 -14.63 -18.90
C LEU A 180 -9.86 -15.47 -20.19
N SER A 181 -10.58 -16.57 -20.26
CA SER A 181 -10.72 -17.42 -21.44
C SER A 181 -11.93 -17.04 -22.29
#